data_8ab5a1757a66c8ff18ceca6dc060a8d1
#
_entry.id   8ab5a1757a66c8ff18ceca6dc060a8d1
#
_cell.length_a   1.000
_cell.length_b   1.000
_cell.length_c   1.000
_cell.angle_alpha   90.00
_cell.angle_beta   90.00
_cell.angle_gamma   90.00
#
_symmetry.space_group_name_H-M   'P 1'
#
loop_
_entity.id
_entity.type
_entity.pdbx_description
1 polymer ?
#
loop_
_entity_poly.entity_id
_entity_poly.type
_entity_poly.pdbx_seq_one_letter_code
_entity_poly.pdbx_strand_id
1 'polypeptide(L)'
;MLTFFYPIHYQVGMELETQMCQGKLSRQQAAIIWLIESESGEDGWVRRRVVEQALGSWFESSNSRVSQLLKELSNPPLALIVQIENPASGREKLITLTDAGKDFFESMRQAGISYFSSYFSHLRPEELKWGIHFLRMAFGRENAENNPPGPPLPPPLGR
;
A
#
# COMPACT_ATOMS: atom_id res chain seq x y z
N MET A 1 13.41 3.72 20.11
CA MET A 1 12.70 3.27 18.89
C MET A 1 11.27 2.80 19.20
N LEU A 2 11.05 1.92 20.18
CA LEU A 2 9.70 1.48 20.58
C LEU A 2 8.76 2.62 21.03
N THR A 3 9.31 3.70 21.59
CA THR A 3 8.52 4.89 22.00
C THR A 3 7.74 5.51 20.83
N PHE A 4 8.23 5.36 19.60
CA PHE A 4 7.57 5.87 18.40
C PHE A 4 6.60 4.86 17.77
N PHE A 5 6.57 3.61 18.24
CA PHE A 5 5.68 2.60 17.67
C PHE A 5 4.21 3.00 17.76
N TYR A 6 3.77 3.43 18.94
CA TYR A 6 2.38 3.83 19.15
C TYR A 6 1.93 4.98 18.23
N PRO A 7 2.63 6.14 18.20
CA PRO A 7 2.23 7.22 17.31
C PRO A 7 2.36 6.85 15.82
N ILE A 8 3.40 6.12 15.41
CA ILE A 8 3.56 5.72 14.00
C ILE A 8 2.44 4.78 13.58
N HIS A 9 2.15 3.75 14.37
CA HIS A 9 1.17 2.74 13.99
C HIS A 9 -0.27 3.23 14.19
N TYR A 10 -0.60 3.72 15.39
CA TYR A 10 -1.98 4.02 15.75
C TYR A 10 -2.44 5.42 15.34
N GLN A 11 -1.58 6.42 15.40
CA GLN A 11 -1.96 7.78 15.03
C GLN A 11 -1.77 8.06 13.53
N VAL A 12 -0.64 7.62 12.96
CA VAL A 12 -0.33 7.89 11.55
C VAL A 12 -0.85 6.77 10.65
N GLY A 13 -0.49 5.53 10.92
CA GLY A 13 -0.80 4.41 10.03
C GLY A 13 -2.30 4.15 9.91
N MET A 14 -2.99 4.04 11.06
CA MET A 14 -4.44 3.75 11.04
C MET A 14 -5.25 4.92 10.49
N GLU A 15 -4.84 6.16 10.72
CA GLU A 15 -5.53 7.33 10.16
C GLU A 15 -5.31 7.40 8.64
N LEU A 16 -4.08 7.18 8.18
CA LEU A 16 -3.78 7.06 6.75
C LEU A 16 -4.67 6.02 6.07
N GLU A 17 -4.76 4.81 6.63
CA GLU A 17 -5.64 3.76 6.10
C GLU A 17 -7.10 4.22 6.04
N THR A 18 -7.57 4.94 7.07
CA THR A 18 -8.94 5.48 7.10
C THR A 18 -9.17 6.47 5.96
N GLN A 19 -8.22 7.37 5.72
CA GLN A 19 -8.29 8.33 4.60
C GLN A 19 -8.27 7.61 3.25
N MET A 20 -7.44 6.59 3.08
CA MET A 20 -7.35 5.80 1.86
C MET A 20 -8.64 4.99 1.60
N CYS A 21 -9.30 4.49 2.63
CA CYS A 21 -10.58 3.77 2.50
C CYS A 21 -11.73 4.66 2.01
N GLN A 22 -11.67 5.97 2.23
CA GLN A 22 -12.66 7.00 1.78
C GLN A 22 -14.11 6.67 2.20
N GLY A 23 -14.32 5.93 3.28
CA GLY A 23 -15.64 5.46 3.72
C GLY A 23 -16.31 4.45 2.76
N LYS A 24 -15.64 4.03 1.69
CA LYS A 24 -16.16 3.12 0.66
C LYS A 24 -15.66 1.69 0.80
N LEU A 25 -14.42 1.53 1.24
CA LEU A 25 -13.77 0.24 1.40
C LEU A 25 -13.46 -0.06 2.86
N SER A 26 -13.43 -1.34 3.21
CA SER A 26 -12.75 -1.80 4.42
C SER A 26 -11.24 -1.71 4.25
N ARG A 27 -10.47 -1.70 5.35
CA ARG A 27 -9.00 -1.71 5.31
C ARG A 27 -8.44 -2.90 4.53
N GLN A 28 -9.05 -4.07 4.69
CA GLN A 28 -8.65 -5.27 3.94
C GLN A 28 -8.89 -5.11 2.44
N GLN A 29 -10.01 -4.50 2.03
CA GLN A 29 -10.30 -4.23 0.61
C GLN A 29 -9.34 -3.18 0.04
N ALA A 30 -9.06 -2.11 0.78
CA ALA A 30 -8.08 -1.10 0.39
C ALA A 30 -6.67 -1.71 0.24
N ALA A 31 -6.26 -2.58 1.16
CA ALA A 31 -4.99 -3.31 1.08
C ALA A 31 -4.92 -4.21 -0.16
N ILE A 32 -6.04 -4.86 -0.57
CA ILE A 32 -6.09 -5.65 -1.81
C ILE A 32 -5.87 -4.77 -3.04
N ILE A 33 -6.57 -3.64 -3.14
CA ILE A 33 -6.41 -2.71 -4.26
C ILE A 33 -4.95 -2.24 -4.36
N TRP A 34 -4.36 -1.82 -3.23
CA TRP A 34 -2.97 -1.39 -3.17
C TRP A 34 -2.00 -2.50 -3.58
N LEU A 35 -2.22 -3.71 -3.09
CA LEU A 35 -1.38 -4.87 -3.38
C LEU A 35 -1.43 -5.25 -4.87
N ILE A 36 -2.63 -5.23 -5.48
CA ILE A 36 -2.78 -5.53 -6.90
C ILE A 36 -1.95 -4.55 -7.73
N GLU A 37 -2.01 -3.25 -7.44
CA GLU A 37 -1.23 -2.25 -8.18
C GLU A 37 0.28 -2.40 -7.95
N SER A 38 0.71 -2.63 -6.70
CA SER A 38 2.14 -2.70 -6.37
C SER A 38 2.82 -4.00 -6.77
N GLU A 39 2.09 -5.11 -6.90
CA GLU A 39 2.66 -6.43 -7.20
C GLU A 39 2.30 -6.91 -8.62
N SER A 40 1.52 -6.13 -9.39
CA SER A 40 1.26 -6.46 -10.79
C SER A 40 2.55 -6.35 -11.61
N GLY A 41 2.75 -7.34 -12.49
CA GLY A 41 3.85 -7.33 -13.46
C GLY A 41 3.62 -6.31 -14.57
N GLU A 42 4.49 -6.32 -15.59
CA GLU A 42 4.36 -5.47 -16.78
C GLU A 42 3.02 -5.67 -17.51
N ASP A 43 2.43 -6.86 -17.37
CA ASP A 43 1.13 -7.23 -17.93
C ASP A 43 -0.07 -6.73 -17.11
N GLY A 44 0.17 -6.11 -15.96
CA GLY A 44 -0.87 -5.58 -15.07
C GLY A 44 -1.64 -6.64 -14.27
N TRP A 45 -1.16 -7.90 -14.23
CA TRP A 45 -1.80 -8.99 -13.52
C TRP A 45 -1.02 -9.45 -12.29
N VAL A 46 -1.75 -9.80 -11.24
CA VAL A 46 -1.19 -10.43 -10.04
C VAL A 46 -1.83 -11.81 -9.84
N ARG A 47 -1.06 -12.76 -9.35
CA ARG A 47 -1.57 -14.08 -8.99
C ARG A 47 -2.40 -13.99 -7.71
N ARG A 48 -3.59 -14.57 -7.72
CA ARG A 48 -4.47 -14.60 -6.55
C ARG A 48 -3.75 -15.10 -5.28
N ARG A 49 -2.88 -16.08 -5.41
CA ARG A 49 -2.09 -16.62 -4.29
C ARG A 49 -1.24 -15.56 -3.59
N VAL A 50 -0.72 -14.57 -4.30
CA VAL A 50 0.04 -13.45 -3.72
C VAL A 50 -0.87 -12.65 -2.78
N VAL A 51 -2.08 -12.34 -3.22
CA VAL A 51 -3.08 -11.63 -2.41
C VAL A 51 -3.47 -12.45 -1.17
N GLU A 52 -3.72 -13.76 -1.33
CA GLU A 52 -4.07 -14.65 -0.22
C GLU A 52 -2.96 -14.72 0.83
N GLN A 53 -1.70 -14.84 0.41
CA GLN A 53 -0.54 -14.89 1.30
C GLN A 53 -0.35 -13.59 2.05
N ALA A 54 -0.43 -12.45 1.38
CA ALA A 54 -0.26 -11.13 1.98
C ALA A 54 -1.36 -10.85 3.03
N LEU A 55 -2.63 -11.07 2.69
CA LEU A 55 -3.73 -10.86 3.64
C LEU A 55 -3.70 -11.84 4.81
N GLY A 56 -3.30 -13.08 4.57
CA GLY A 56 -3.09 -14.06 5.63
C GLY A 56 -2.03 -13.60 6.63
N SER A 57 -0.94 -13.00 6.13
CA SER A 57 0.15 -12.49 6.97
C SER A 57 -0.21 -11.18 7.68
N TRP A 58 -0.85 -10.23 6.98
CA TRP A 58 -1.09 -8.88 7.52
C TRP A 58 -2.31 -8.79 8.44
N PHE A 59 -3.35 -9.57 8.14
CA PHE A 59 -4.65 -9.48 8.84
C PHE A 59 -5.11 -10.82 9.43
N GLU A 60 -4.26 -11.84 9.43
CA GLU A 60 -4.63 -13.20 9.88
C GLU A 60 -5.90 -13.73 9.16
N SER A 61 -6.11 -13.29 7.93
CA SER A 61 -7.33 -13.59 7.18
C SER A 61 -7.34 -15.01 6.65
N SER A 62 -8.43 -15.74 6.87
CA SER A 62 -8.64 -17.06 6.27
C SER A 62 -8.85 -16.96 4.75
N ASN A 63 -8.55 -18.03 4.00
CA ASN A 63 -8.81 -18.11 2.56
C ASN A 63 -10.29 -17.87 2.21
N SER A 64 -11.22 -18.28 3.07
CA SER A 64 -12.64 -18.01 2.90
C SER A 64 -12.92 -16.50 2.98
N ARG A 65 -12.33 -15.80 3.95
CA ARG A 65 -12.48 -14.35 4.07
C ARG A 65 -11.88 -13.61 2.87
N VAL A 66 -10.70 -14.01 2.42
CA VAL A 66 -10.09 -13.42 1.22
C VAL A 66 -10.95 -13.64 -0.01
N SER A 67 -11.51 -14.86 -0.18
CA SER A 67 -12.43 -15.15 -1.28
C SER A 67 -13.68 -14.27 -1.26
N GLN A 68 -14.23 -14.00 -0.08
CA GLN A 68 -15.37 -13.10 0.08
C GLN A 68 -14.99 -11.66 -0.31
N LEU A 69 -13.86 -11.13 0.18
CA LEU A 69 -13.39 -9.79 -0.15
C LEU A 69 -13.16 -9.61 -1.65
N LEU A 70 -12.53 -10.59 -2.30
CA LEU A 70 -12.32 -10.58 -3.74
C LEU A 70 -13.64 -10.63 -4.51
N LYS A 71 -14.64 -11.39 -4.02
CA LYS A 71 -15.97 -11.41 -4.61
C LYS A 71 -16.69 -10.07 -4.48
N GLU A 72 -16.61 -9.42 -3.31
CA GLU A 72 -17.19 -8.10 -3.09
C GLU A 72 -16.56 -7.05 -4.01
N LEU A 73 -15.21 -7.05 -4.15
CA LEU A 73 -14.49 -6.13 -5.03
C LEU A 73 -14.76 -6.38 -6.52
N SER A 74 -15.07 -7.64 -6.92
CA SER A 74 -15.34 -7.97 -8.33
C SER A 74 -16.77 -7.65 -8.77
N ASN A 75 -17.70 -7.46 -7.85
CA ASN A 75 -19.12 -7.30 -8.17
C ASN A 75 -19.63 -5.90 -7.83
N PRO A 76 -20.73 -5.46 -8.47
CA PRO A 76 -21.44 -4.25 -8.04
C PRO A 76 -21.82 -4.29 -6.55
N PRO A 77 -21.80 -3.16 -5.85
CA PRO A 77 -21.58 -1.82 -6.39
C PRO A 77 -20.11 -1.43 -6.60
N LEU A 78 -19.14 -2.23 -6.17
CA LEU A 78 -17.73 -1.88 -6.24
C LEU A 78 -17.15 -2.09 -7.64
N ALA A 79 -17.17 -3.31 -8.16
CA ALA A 79 -16.64 -3.69 -9.49
C ALA A 79 -15.23 -3.14 -9.79
N LEU A 80 -14.33 -3.13 -8.78
CA LEU A 80 -12.99 -2.53 -8.86
C LEU A 80 -11.93 -3.48 -9.39
N ILE A 81 -12.18 -4.79 -9.38
CA ILE A 81 -11.25 -5.81 -9.85
C ILE A 81 -11.90 -6.79 -10.80
N VAL A 82 -11.08 -7.42 -11.64
CA VAL A 82 -11.43 -8.55 -12.49
C VAL A 82 -10.57 -9.76 -12.11
N GLN A 83 -11.20 -10.95 -12.09
CA GLN A 83 -10.50 -12.22 -11.91
C GLN A 83 -10.71 -13.10 -13.13
N ILE A 84 -9.63 -13.68 -13.64
CA ILE A 84 -9.65 -14.66 -14.74
C ILE A 84 -8.90 -15.92 -14.34
N GLU A 85 -9.15 -17.02 -15.04
CA GLU A 85 -8.29 -18.19 -14.98
C GLU A 85 -6.98 -17.91 -15.72
N ASN A 86 -5.87 -18.34 -15.14
CA ASN A 86 -4.57 -18.17 -15.78
C ASN A 86 -4.49 -19.03 -17.05
N PRO A 87 -4.34 -18.45 -18.26
CA PRO A 87 -4.29 -19.21 -19.50
C PRO A 87 -3.16 -20.24 -19.54
N ALA A 88 -2.06 -19.98 -18.81
CA ALA A 88 -0.90 -20.88 -18.75
C ALA A 88 -1.06 -21.98 -17.69
N SER A 89 -2.00 -21.85 -16.76
CA SER A 89 -2.22 -22.78 -15.65
C SER A 89 -3.67 -22.74 -15.24
N GLY A 90 -4.52 -23.57 -15.82
CA GLY A 90 -5.97 -23.60 -15.56
C GLY A 90 -6.40 -23.83 -14.10
N ARG A 91 -5.47 -23.88 -13.14
CA ARG A 91 -5.71 -24.01 -11.70
C ARG A 91 -5.45 -22.71 -10.93
N GLU A 92 -4.79 -21.75 -11.55
CA GLU A 92 -4.41 -20.50 -10.91
C GLU A 92 -5.31 -19.36 -11.41
N LYS A 93 -5.68 -18.44 -10.53
CA LYS A 93 -6.43 -17.23 -10.90
C LYS A 93 -5.49 -16.02 -10.92
N LEU A 94 -5.71 -15.17 -11.91
CA LEU A 94 -5.08 -13.86 -12.06
C LEU A 94 -6.10 -12.77 -11.72
N ILE A 95 -5.61 -11.69 -11.14
CA ILE A 95 -6.42 -10.55 -10.70
C ILE A 95 -5.79 -9.28 -11.25
N THR A 96 -6.63 -8.36 -11.73
CA THR A 96 -6.21 -7.01 -12.12
C THR A 96 -7.25 -5.97 -11.70
N LEU A 97 -6.87 -4.70 -11.69
CA LEU A 97 -7.81 -3.60 -11.49
C LEU A 97 -8.63 -3.37 -12.76
N THR A 98 -9.91 -3.06 -12.60
CA THR A 98 -10.72 -2.45 -13.66
C THR A 98 -10.32 -0.98 -13.85
N ASP A 99 -10.83 -0.30 -14.89
CA ASP A 99 -10.59 1.14 -15.02
C ASP A 99 -11.14 1.91 -13.81
N ALA A 100 -12.32 1.53 -13.31
CA ALA A 100 -12.85 2.07 -12.05
C ALA A 100 -11.94 1.76 -10.85
N GLY A 101 -11.30 0.59 -10.85
CA GLY A 101 -10.33 0.20 -9.82
C GLY A 101 -9.06 1.05 -9.87
N LYS A 102 -8.55 1.36 -11.06
CA LYS A 102 -7.39 2.26 -11.26
C LYS A 102 -7.71 3.69 -10.84
N ASP A 103 -8.89 4.20 -11.21
CA ASP A 103 -9.35 5.52 -10.78
C ASP A 103 -9.49 5.59 -9.26
N PHE A 104 -10.02 4.53 -8.65
CA PHE A 104 -10.13 4.44 -7.20
C PHE A 104 -8.75 4.37 -6.53
N PHE A 105 -7.82 3.57 -7.06
CA PHE A 105 -6.44 3.52 -6.57
C PHE A 105 -5.77 4.89 -6.63
N GLU A 106 -5.90 5.61 -7.74
CA GLU A 106 -5.33 6.96 -7.85
C GLU A 106 -5.95 7.92 -6.82
N SER A 107 -7.26 7.82 -6.57
CA SER A 107 -7.91 8.62 -5.52
C SER A 107 -7.40 8.26 -4.11
N MET A 108 -7.15 6.98 -3.84
CA MET A 108 -6.51 6.52 -2.59
C MET A 108 -5.10 7.11 -2.44
N ARG A 109 -4.32 7.09 -3.51
CA ARG A 109 -2.96 7.64 -3.55
C ARG A 109 -2.97 9.14 -3.27
N GLN A 110 -3.88 9.89 -3.86
CA GLN A 110 -4.05 11.32 -3.62
C GLN A 110 -4.49 11.62 -2.18
N ALA A 111 -5.41 10.82 -1.62
CA ALA A 111 -5.81 10.95 -0.22
C ALA A 111 -4.62 10.74 0.72
N GLY A 112 -3.78 9.73 0.45
CA GLY A 112 -2.56 9.48 1.21
C GLY A 112 -1.55 10.62 1.12
N ILE A 113 -1.30 11.15 -0.09
CA ILE A 113 -0.41 12.30 -0.32
C ILE A 113 -0.92 13.54 0.45
N SER A 114 -2.22 13.83 0.34
CA SER A 114 -2.84 14.96 1.03
C SER A 114 -2.73 14.84 2.55
N TYR A 115 -2.97 13.64 3.08
CA TYR A 115 -2.81 13.34 4.49
C TYR A 115 -1.36 13.60 4.96
N PHE A 116 -0.37 13.02 4.29
CA PHE A 116 1.04 13.23 4.66
C PHE A 116 1.50 14.67 4.49
N SER A 117 1.06 15.35 3.43
CA SER A 117 1.39 16.76 3.21
C SER A 117 0.88 17.64 4.36
N SER A 118 -0.34 17.36 4.84
CA SER A 118 -0.91 18.05 6.00
C SER A 118 -0.20 17.67 7.31
N TYR A 119 -0.02 16.36 7.53
CA TYR A 119 0.56 15.84 8.77
C TYR A 119 2.01 16.32 9.01
N PHE A 120 2.82 16.37 7.94
CA PHE A 120 4.22 16.78 8.00
C PHE A 120 4.45 18.25 7.61
N SER A 121 3.39 19.06 7.52
CA SER A 121 3.50 20.48 7.12
C SER A 121 4.39 21.34 8.04
N HIS A 122 4.59 20.87 9.28
CA HIS A 122 5.44 21.54 10.28
C HIS A 122 6.94 21.22 10.12
N LEU A 123 7.31 20.24 9.28
CA LEU A 123 8.69 19.86 9.06
C LEU A 123 9.34 20.71 7.97
N ARG A 124 10.62 21.01 8.14
CA ARG A 124 11.42 21.68 7.12
C ARG A 124 11.71 20.73 5.94
N PRO A 125 11.94 21.26 4.73
CA PRO A 125 12.23 20.43 3.56
C PRO A 125 13.40 19.46 3.74
N GLU A 126 14.42 19.87 4.49
CA GLU A 126 15.61 19.04 4.78
C GLU A 126 15.24 17.85 5.68
N GLU A 127 14.38 18.08 6.67
CA GLU A 127 13.91 17.02 7.58
C GLU A 127 13.07 15.99 6.84
N LEU A 128 12.23 16.43 5.91
CA LEU A 128 11.47 15.54 5.03
C LEU A 128 12.40 14.70 4.13
N LYS A 129 13.43 15.30 3.54
CA LYS A 129 14.42 14.58 2.73
C LYS A 129 15.12 13.48 3.55
N TRP A 130 15.51 13.79 4.79
CA TRP A 130 16.11 12.82 5.71
C TRP A 130 15.16 11.69 6.06
N GLY A 131 13.90 12.01 6.36
CA GLY A 131 12.87 11.02 6.64
C GLY A 131 12.64 10.07 5.45
N ILE A 132 12.52 10.61 4.24
CA ILE A 132 12.35 9.82 3.02
C ILE A 132 13.60 8.95 2.76
N HIS A 133 14.81 9.51 2.92
CA HIS A 133 16.04 8.74 2.78
C HIS A 133 16.08 7.57 3.76
N PHE A 134 15.79 7.81 5.04
CA PHE A 134 15.73 6.76 6.06
C PHE A 134 14.74 5.65 5.69
N LEU A 135 13.52 6.01 5.27
CA LEU A 135 12.50 5.02 4.89
C LEU A 135 12.94 4.20 3.67
N ARG A 136 13.56 4.81 2.67
CA ARG A 136 14.11 4.11 1.51
C ARG A 136 15.21 3.11 1.92
N MET A 137 16.14 3.53 2.77
CA MET A 137 17.21 2.65 3.25
C MET A 137 16.69 1.52 4.13
N ALA A 138 15.68 1.78 4.97
CA ALA A 138 15.16 0.79 5.91
C ALA A 138 14.18 -0.20 5.26
N PHE A 139 13.39 0.23 4.28
CA PHE A 139 12.26 -0.52 3.73
C PHE A 139 12.23 -0.61 2.20
N GLY A 140 13.11 0.12 1.50
CA GLY A 140 13.19 0.08 0.04
C GLY A 140 13.60 -1.31 -0.45
N ARG A 141 12.93 -1.80 -1.50
CA ARG A 141 13.27 -3.07 -2.16
C ARG A 141 14.42 -2.90 -3.17
N GLU A 142 14.87 -1.67 -3.41
CA GLU A 142 15.95 -1.36 -4.36
C GLU A 142 17.31 -1.74 -3.74
N ASN A 143 18.11 -2.46 -4.51
CA ASN A 143 19.45 -2.85 -4.12
C ASN A 143 20.28 -1.62 -3.73
N ALA A 144 21.05 -1.74 -2.65
CA ALA A 144 21.91 -0.68 -2.09
C ALA A 144 22.88 -0.05 -3.12
N GLU A 145 23.16 -0.72 -4.22
CA GLU A 145 24.06 -0.26 -5.29
C GLU A 145 23.49 0.91 -6.14
N ASN A 146 22.18 1.12 -6.17
CA ASN A 146 21.50 2.16 -6.95
C ASN A 146 20.95 3.32 -6.10
N ASN A 147 21.21 3.33 -4.80
CA ASN A 147 20.74 4.42 -3.94
C ASN A 147 21.63 5.67 -4.11
N PRO A 148 21.05 6.82 -4.45
CA PRO A 148 21.83 8.07 -4.46
C PRO A 148 22.37 8.35 -3.04
N PRO A 149 23.56 8.99 -2.93
CA PRO A 149 24.11 9.36 -1.64
C PRO A 149 23.08 10.18 -0.86
N GLY A 150 22.92 9.84 0.42
CA GLY A 150 22.01 10.57 1.31
C GLY A 150 22.36 12.06 1.39
N PRO A 151 21.40 12.91 1.75
CA PRO A 151 21.68 14.31 2.01
C PRO A 151 22.75 14.45 3.13
N PRO A 152 23.53 15.54 3.19
CA PRO A 152 24.55 15.74 4.21
C PRO A 152 23.95 15.64 5.62
N LEU A 153 24.68 15.04 6.56
CA LEU A 153 24.19 14.85 7.93
C LEU A 153 23.79 16.19 8.57
N PRO A 154 22.67 16.26 9.30
CA PRO A 154 22.32 17.46 10.04
C PRO A 154 23.43 17.76 11.07
N PRO A 155 23.68 19.03 11.41
CA PRO A 155 24.61 19.38 12.46
C PRO A 155 24.18 18.71 13.77
N PRO A 156 25.12 18.27 14.62
CA PRO A 156 24.81 17.67 15.90
C PRO A 156 23.89 18.61 16.69
N LEU A 157 22.81 18.05 17.24
CA LEU A 157 21.94 18.80 18.15
C LEU A 157 22.83 19.34 19.28
N GLY A 158 22.96 20.67 19.37
CA GLY A 158 23.64 21.30 20.50
C GLY A 158 23.05 20.79 21.80
N ARG A 159 23.93 20.41 22.75
CA ARG A 159 23.55 20.01 24.10
C ARG A 159 22.97 21.17 24.87
#